data_8a7627e6dcfb272207e1e1b77663a6ed
#
_entry.id   8a7627e6dcfb272207e1e1b77663a6ed
#
_cell.length_a   1.000
_cell.length_b   1.000
_cell.length_c   1.000
_cell.angle_alpha   90.00
_cell.angle_beta   90.00
_cell.angle_gamma   90.00
#
_symmetry.space_group_name_H-M   'P 1'
#
loop_
_entity.id
_entity.type
_entity.pdbx_description
1 polymer ?
#
loop_
_entity_poly.entity_id
_entity_poly.type
_entity_poly.pdbx_seq_one_letter_code
_entity_poly.pdbx_strand_id
1 'polypeptide(L)'
;VKTLAGLEEVLAGELQQAGALQIETGTRAVFCETDLEGVYRLNLCLSTALRILIPIVTFEAENETELYDCMKEIPWEKYVSSKGTIAVDAIAQGEIFRHSHYIALKTKDAVVDRFRSLFQERPNVEVQFPDLRINVHNQDRAFTVSLDSSGTSLHRRGYRVDGEEAPLNEVLAAGMIRLSQWNRDCPFVDPMCGSGTLLIEAGFYAHQMAPNKYRKEGFGFQRWPNY
;
A
#
# COMPACT_ATOMS: atom_id res chain seq x y z
N VAL A 1 -4.94 1.27 -5.69
CA VAL A 1 -4.79 0.07 -4.84
C VAL A 1 -3.90 -0.95 -5.55
N LYS A 2 -2.84 -1.44 -4.90
CA LYS A 2 -1.93 -2.46 -5.45
C LYS A 2 -2.41 -3.87 -5.11
N THR A 3 -2.23 -4.81 -6.06
CA THR A 3 -2.56 -6.23 -5.91
C THR A 3 -1.50 -7.14 -6.56
N LEU A 4 -1.72 -8.45 -6.54
CA LEU A 4 -0.96 -9.43 -7.30
C LEU A 4 -1.43 -9.47 -8.76
N ALA A 5 -0.52 -9.82 -9.67
CA ALA A 5 -0.88 -10.02 -11.08
C ALA A 5 -1.95 -11.12 -11.21
N GLY A 6 -2.98 -10.86 -12.02
CA GLY A 6 -4.12 -11.74 -12.23
C GLY A 6 -5.25 -11.60 -11.21
N LEU A 7 -5.12 -10.72 -10.22
CA LEU A 7 -6.18 -10.41 -9.26
C LEU A 7 -6.80 -9.02 -9.44
N GLU A 8 -6.46 -8.33 -10.52
CA GLU A 8 -6.94 -6.96 -10.77
C GLU A 8 -8.47 -6.91 -10.87
N GLU A 9 -9.09 -7.82 -11.63
CA GLU A 9 -10.55 -7.88 -11.79
C GLU A 9 -11.24 -8.31 -10.48
N VAL A 10 -10.64 -9.20 -9.72
CA VAL A 10 -11.15 -9.60 -8.39
C VAL A 10 -11.15 -8.42 -7.44
N LEU A 11 -10.03 -7.66 -7.42
CA LEU A 11 -9.92 -6.45 -6.60
C LEU A 11 -10.90 -5.37 -7.05
N ALA A 12 -11.10 -5.18 -8.36
CA ALA A 12 -12.08 -4.23 -8.89
C ALA A 12 -13.50 -4.55 -8.39
N GLY A 13 -13.87 -5.83 -8.37
CA GLY A 13 -15.14 -6.29 -7.78
C GLY A 13 -15.26 -6.00 -6.28
N GLU A 14 -14.17 -6.18 -5.51
CA GLU A 14 -14.16 -5.83 -4.07
C GLU A 14 -14.31 -4.31 -3.86
N LEU A 15 -13.64 -3.49 -4.66
CA LEU A 15 -13.72 -2.03 -4.61
C LEU A 15 -15.13 -1.55 -4.93
N GLN A 16 -15.77 -2.12 -5.95
CA GLN A 16 -17.16 -1.82 -6.29
C GLN A 16 -18.12 -2.16 -5.14
N GLN A 17 -17.98 -3.34 -4.53
CA GLN A 17 -18.78 -3.75 -3.38
C GLN A 17 -18.54 -2.84 -2.15
N ALA A 18 -17.35 -2.29 -2.00
CA ALA A 18 -17.02 -1.34 -0.94
C ALA A 18 -17.49 0.10 -1.23
N GLY A 19 -18.09 0.35 -2.40
CA GLY A 19 -18.64 1.66 -2.78
C GLY A 19 -17.62 2.63 -3.37
N ALA A 20 -16.47 2.15 -3.85
CA ALA A 20 -15.53 2.96 -4.59
C ALA A 20 -16.07 3.33 -5.98
N LEU A 21 -15.70 4.51 -6.46
CA LEU A 21 -16.14 5.06 -7.74
C LEU A 21 -15.01 5.06 -8.77
N GLN A 22 -15.32 5.23 -10.06
CA GLN A 22 -14.36 5.38 -11.16
C GLN A 22 -13.28 4.28 -11.14
N ILE A 23 -13.70 3.02 -11.10
CA ILE A 23 -12.81 1.89 -10.98
C ILE A 23 -12.20 1.55 -12.34
N GLU A 24 -10.86 1.61 -12.42
CA GLU A 24 -10.09 1.27 -13.61
C GLU A 24 -8.99 0.26 -13.27
N THR A 25 -8.93 -0.84 -14.03
CA THR A 25 -7.89 -1.85 -13.86
C THR A 25 -6.61 -1.45 -14.58
N GLY A 26 -5.47 -1.64 -13.91
CA GLY A 26 -4.14 -1.43 -14.46
C GLY A 26 -3.26 -2.65 -14.20
N THR A 27 -1.97 -2.57 -14.49
CA THR A 27 -1.03 -3.68 -14.24
C THR A 27 -0.70 -3.79 -12.76
N ARG A 28 -1.11 -4.86 -12.11
CA ARG A 28 -0.93 -5.15 -10.67
C ARG A 28 -1.48 -4.02 -9.78
N ALA A 29 -2.48 -3.31 -10.26
CA ALA A 29 -3.11 -2.20 -9.56
C ALA A 29 -4.53 -1.98 -10.07
N VAL A 30 -5.37 -1.39 -9.22
CA VAL A 30 -6.69 -0.86 -9.60
C VAL A 30 -6.78 0.57 -9.08
N PHE A 31 -7.16 1.47 -9.96
CA PHE A 31 -7.41 2.87 -9.64
C PHE A 31 -8.88 3.04 -9.26
N CYS A 32 -9.16 3.89 -8.31
CA CYS A 32 -10.52 4.20 -7.91
C CYS A 32 -10.57 5.54 -7.18
N GLU A 33 -11.76 6.11 -7.08
CA GLU A 33 -12.04 7.28 -6.25
C GLU A 33 -12.86 6.89 -5.03
N THR A 34 -12.51 7.48 -3.90
CA THR A 34 -13.23 7.33 -2.63
C THR A 34 -12.92 8.50 -1.71
N ASP A 35 -13.73 8.71 -0.69
CA ASP A 35 -13.45 9.66 0.40
C ASP A 35 -12.47 9.08 1.44
N LEU A 36 -12.14 9.87 2.45
CA LEU A 36 -11.21 9.46 3.49
C LEU A 36 -11.76 8.28 4.33
N GLU A 37 -13.06 8.27 4.62
CA GLU A 37 -13.71 7.15 5.30
C GLU A 37 -13.61 5.87 4.48
N GLY A 38 -13.80 5.99 3.15
CA GLY A 38 -13.60 4.89 2.21
C GLY A 38 -12.17 4.36 2.24
N VAL A 39 -11.14 5.22 2.30
CA VAL A 39 -9.75 4.76 2.45
C VAL A 39 -9.59 3.89 3.69
N TYR A 40 -10.17 4.28 4.83
CA TYR A 40 -10.12 3.49 6.07
C TYR A 40 -10.83 2.15 5.91
N ARG A 41 -12.03 2.16 5.35
CA ARG A 41 -12.84 0.96 5.07
C ARG A 41 -12.13 0.00 4.12
N LEU A 42 -11.55 0.52 3.04
CA LEU A 42 -10.80 -0.28 2.08
C LEU A 42 -9.58 -0.97 2.73
N ASN A 43 -8.80 -0.25 3.55
CA ASN A 43 -7.68 -0.86 4.29
C ASN A 43 -8.13 -2.00 5.21
N LEU A 44 -9.29 -1.88 5.82
CA LEU A 44 -9.82 -2.90 6.74
C LEU A 44 -10.41 -4.10 5.99
N CYS A 45 -11.16 -3.87 4.91
CA CYS A 45 -12.07 -4.85 4.31
C CYS A 45 -11.53 -5.55 3.06
N LEU A 46 -10.58 -4.96 2.31
CA LEU A 46 -10.10 -5.60 1.09
C LEU A 46 -9.25 -6.84 1.39
N SER A 47 -9.61 -7.94 0.76
CA SER A 47 -8.92 -9.22 0.92
C SER A 47 -7.82 -9.44 -0.13
N THR A 48 -7.95 -8.83 -1.32
CA THR A 48 -7.00 -9.01 -2.44
C THR A 48 -6.08 -7.80 -2.65
N ALA A 49 -6.11 -6.81 -1.76
CA ALA A 49 -5.21 -5.68 -1.79
C ALA A 49 -3.89 -5.96 -1.05
N LEU A 50 -2.77 -5.49 -1.61
CA LEU A 50 -1.45 -5.47 -0.95
C LEU A 50 -1.19 -4.14 -0.26
N ARG A 51 -1.53 -3.03 -0.91
CA ARG A 51 -1.32 -1.65 -0.41
C ARG A 51 -2.34 -0.71 -1.02
N ILE A 52 -2.73 0.30 -0.25
CA ILE A 52 -3.57 1.40 -0.71
C ILE A 52 -2.74 2.66 -0.69
N LEU A 53 -2.50 3.21 -1.87
CA LEU A 53 -1.69 4.39 -2.10
C LEU A 53 -2.60 5.56 -2.47
N ILE A 54 -2.39 6.71 -1.84
CA ILE A 54 -3.12 7.96 -2.11
C ILE A 54 -2.16 8.87 -2.86
N PRO A 55 -2.35 9.09 -4.19
CA PRO A 55 -1.55 10.04 -4.93
C PRO A 55 -1.75 11.46 -4.41
N ILE A 56 -0.67 12.19 -4.17
CA ILE A 56 -0.70 13.59 -3.70
C ILE A 56 -0.22 14.58 -4.74
N VAL A 57 0.67 14.14 -5.64
CA VAL A 57 1.19 14.98 -6.72
C VAL A 57 1.73 14.11 -7.85
N THR A 58 1.61 14.61 -9.08
CA THR A 58 2.28 14.09 -10.26
C THR A 58 3.04 15.23 -10.91
N PHE A 59 4.28 14.99 -11.35
CA PHE A 59 5.12 15.94 -12.04
C PHE A 59 6.06 15.23 -13.01
N GLU A 60 6.71 15.98 -13.89
CA GLU A 60 7.77 15.47 -14.77
C GLU A 60 9.13 15.98 -14.31
N ALA A 61 10.17 15.16 -14.49
CA ALA A 61 11.54 15.52 -14.27
C ALA A 61 12.44 14.80 -15.31
N GLU A 62 13.41 15.52 -15.85
CA GLU A 62 14.36 14.99 -16.84
C GLU A 62 15.70 14.60 -16.23
N ASN A 63 16.00 15.11 -15.04
CA ASN A 63 17.24 14.89 -14.33
C ASN A 63 17.04 14.89 -12.81
N GLU A 64 18.11 14.56 -12.10
CA GLU A 64 18.14 14.42 -10.64
C GLU A 64 17.90 15.73 -9.89
N THR A 65 18.29 16.86 -10.47
CA THR A 65 18.11 18.19 -9.85
C THR A 65 16.63 18.57 -9.89
N GLU A 66 15.99 18.40 -11.04
CA GLU A 66 14.56 18.65 -11.18
C GLU A 66 13.72 17.74 -10.27
N LEU A 67 14.07 16.43 -10.20
CA LEU A 67 13.44 15.50 -9.26
C LEU A 67 13.54 16.02 -7.81
N TYR A 68 14.75 16.41 -7.39
CA TYR A 68 14.99 16.92 -6.04
C TYR A 68 14.19 18.19 -5.78
N ASP A 69 14.19 19.16 -6.69
CA ASP A 69 13.50 20.42 -6.54
C ASP A 69 11.98 20.23 -6.46
N CYS A 70 11.40 19.42 -7.37
CA CYS A 70 9.98 19.06 -7.32
C CYS A 70 9.60 18.38 -6.00
N MET A 71 10.40 17.43 -5.52
CA MET A 71 10.15 16.76 -4.25
C MET A 71 10.24 17.70 -3.06
N LYS A 72 11.17 18.68 -3.09
CA LYS A 72 11.33 19.68 -2.04
C LYS A 72 10.18 20.69 -1.97
N GLU A 73 9.53 20.97 -3.09
CA GLU A 73 8.36 21.86 -3.17
C GLU A 73 7.10 21.28 -2.50
N ILE A 74 6.99 19.96 -2.37
CA ILE A 74 5.84 19.30 -1.75
C ILE A 74 5.77 19.68 -0.26
N PRO A 75 4.59 20.14 0.25
CA PRO A 75 4.44 20.57 1.63
C PRO A 75 4.36 19.40 2.62
N TRP A 76 5.48 18.73 2.84
CA TRP A 76 5.58 17.51 3.66
C TRP A 76 5.15 17.70 5.11
N GLU A 77 5.26 18.94 5.63
CA GLU A 77 4.83 19.33 6.97
C GLU A 77 3.32 19.16 7.21
N LYS A 78 2.53 18.99 6.15
CA LYS A 78 1.11 18.63 6.24
C LYS A 78 0.89 17.16 6.58
N TYR A 79 1.87 16.30 6.32
CA TYR A 79 1.73 14.85 6.40
C TYR A 79 2.56 14.21 7.52
N VAL A 80 3.61 14.88 7.98
CA VAL A 80 4.46 14.39 9.07
C VAL A 80 5.06 15.57 9.84
N SER A 81 5.30 15.38 11.14
CA SER A 81 5.98 16.41 11.95
C SER A 81 7.50 16.33 11.79
N SER A 82 8.21 17.43 12.17
CA SER A 82 9.67 17.46 12.18
C SER A 82 10.31 16.42 13.12
N LYS A 83 9.57 15.94 14.11
CA LYS A 83 9.98 14.91 15.08
C LYS A 83 9.53 13.52 14.69
N GLY A 84 8.75 13.40 13.62
CA GLY A 84 8.24 12.12 13.12
C GLY A 84 9.28 11.31 12.37
N THR A 85 8.84 10.20 11.82
CA THR A 85 9.67 9.26 11.06
C THR A 85 9.12 9.07 9.65
N ILE A 86 10.04 8.89 8.68
CA ILE A 86 9.68 8.68 7.28
C ILE A 86 10.37 7.43 6.71
N ALA A 87 9.72 6.80 5.73
CA ALA A 87 10.34 5.87 4.81
C ALA A 87 9.95 6.21 3.38
N VAL A 88 10.83 5.94 2.43
CA VAL A 88 10.59 6.16 1.01
C VAL A 88 10.81 4.87 0.26
N ASP A 89 9.77 4.39 -0.40
CA ASP A 89 9.82 3.30 -1.37
C ASP A 89 9.70 3.89 -2.78
N ALA A 90 10.52 3.43 -3.72
CA ALA A 90 10.45 3.89 -5.10
C ALA A 90 10.41 2.73 -6.07
N ILE A 91 9.73 2.94 -7.20
CA ILE A 91 9.72 2.05 -8.36
C ILE A 91 10.17 2.87 -9.56
N ALA A 92 11.19 2.39 -10.26
CA ALA A 92 11.70 3.00 -11.48
C ALA A 92 11.33 2.13 -12.68
N GLN A 93 10.66 2.74 -13.65
CA GLN A 93 10.31 2.13 -14.94
C GLN A 93 10.67 3.14 -16.04
N GLY A 94 11.71 2.84 -16.81
CA GLY A 94 12.17 3.72 -17.88
C GLY A 94 13.70 3.75 -18.03
N GLU A 95 14.17 4.52 -18.98
CA GLU A 95 15.60 4.60 -19.31
C GLU A 95 16.36 5.72 -18.59
N ILE A 96 15.68 6.80 -18.21
CA ILE A 96 16.28 7.98 -17.58
C ILE A 96 16.62 7.69 -16.12
N PHE A 97 15.65 7.21 -15.37
CA PHE A 97 15.80 6.86 -13.96
C PHE A 97 15.76 5.35 -13.78
N ARG A 98 16.92 4.69 -13.80
CA ARG A 98 17.03 3.23 -13.78
C ARG A 98 17.09 2.62 -12.36
N HIS A 99 17.43 3.44 -11.37
CA HIS A 99 17.70 2.95 -10.02
C HIS A 99 16.66 3.46 -9.01
N SER A 100 15.71 2.61 -8.65
CA SER A 100 14.68 2.93 -7.66
C SER A 100 15.26 3.37 -6.31
N HIS A 101 16.35 2.71 -5.86
CA HIS A 101 17.02 3.09 -4.61
C HIS A 101 17.54 4.53 -4.64
N TYR A 102 18.06 4.96 -5.77
CA TYR A 102 18.54 6.34 -5.95
C TYR A 102 17.39 7.35 -5.87
N ILE A 103 16.25 7.08 -6.54
CA ILE A 103 15.04 7.91 -6.44
C ILE A 103 14.60 8.03 -4.98
N ALA A 104 14.58 6.91 -4.24
CA ALA A 104 14.19 6.90 -2.83
C ALA A 104 15.14 7.76 -1.97
N LEU A 105 16.45 7.68 -2.18
CA LEU A 105 17.43 8.49 -1.47
C LEU A 105 17.28 9.98 -1.79
N LYS A 106 17.15 10.35 -3.07
CA LYS A 106 16.96 11.75 -3.49
C LYS A 106 15.67 12.34 -2.91
N THR A 107 14.57 11.58 -2.95
CA THR A 107 13.31 11.99 -2.33
C THR A 107 13.47 12.21 -0.84
N LYS A 108 14.11 11.27 -0.13
CA LYS A 108 14.40 11.39 1.30
C LYS A 108 15.22 12.65 1.59
N ASP A 109 16.27 12.92 0.81
CA ASP A 109 17.12 14.10 1.00
C ASP A 109 16.31 15.40 0.79
N ALA A 110 15.48 15.47 -0.26
CA ALA A 110 14.60 16.62 -0.52
C ALA A 110 13.63 16.88 0.64
N VAL A 111 12.99 15.83 1.18
CA VAL A 111 12.10 15.92 2.35
C VAL A 111 12.85 16.46 3.56
N VAL A 112 13.99 15.86 3.89
CA VAL A 112 14.82 16.25 5.05
C VAL A 112 15.30 17.70 4.93
N ASP A 113 15.74 18.11 3.75
CA ASP A 113 16.27 19.45 3.54
C ASP A 113 15.17 20.53 3.55
N ARG A 114 13.93 20.19 3.12
CA ARG A 114 12.77 21.07 3.32
C ARG A 114 12.53 21.31 4.81
N PHE A 115 12.47 20.26 5.62
CA PHE A 115 12.26 20.41 7.07
C PHE A 115 13.39 21.19 7.74
N ARG A 116 14.66 20.97 7.36
CA ARG A 116 15.78 21.74 7.86
C ARG A 116 15.66 23.23 7.52
N SER A 117 15.22 23.52 6.29
CA SER A 117 15.04 24.91 5.84
C SER A 117 13.93 25.63 6.59
N LEU A 118 12.83 24.95 6.95
CA LEU A 118 11.66 25.53 7.59
C LEU A 118 11.77 25.56 9.11
N PHE A 119 12.28 24.48 9.72
CA PHE A 119 12.18 24.25 11.17
C PHE A 119 13.54 24.07 11.85
N GLN A 120 14.65 23.99 11.10
CA GLN A 120 16.00 23.62 11.58
C GLN A 120 16.04 22.23 12.28
N GLU A 121 15.01 21.46 12.14
CA GLU A 121 14.85 20.07 12.57
C GLU A 121 14.54 19.20 11.36
N ARG A 122 14.58 17.89 11.50
CA ARG A 122 14.24 16.96 10.41
C ARG A 122 13.59 15.70 10.95
N PRO A 123 12.68 15.06 10.19
CA PRO A 123 12.19 13.73 10.51
C PRO A 123 13.32 12.69 10.42
N ASN A 124 13.24 11.66 11.25
CA ASN A 124 14.15 10.54 11.20
C ASN A 124 13.71 9.51 10.17
N VAL A 125 14.63 8.61 9.77
CA VAL A 125 14.30 7.50 8.88
C VAL A 125 13.99 6.26 9.73
N GLU A 126 12.81 5.67 9.50
CA GLU A 126 12.38 4.42 10.10
C GLU A 126 11.73 3.54 9.02
N VAL A 127 12.39 2.42 8.68
CA VAL A 127 12.00 1.60 7.53
C VAL A 127 10.82 0.68 7.85
N GLN A 128 10.75 0.16 9.07
CA GLN A 128 9.75 -0.85 9.42
C GLN A 128 8.37 -0.23 9.72
N PHE A 129 8.33 0.72 10.65
CA PHE A 129 7.10 1.35 11.15
C PHE A 129 7.17 2.89 11.11
N PRO A 130 7.39 3.50 9.94
CA PRO A 130 7.45 4.96 9.83
C PRO A 130 6.08 5.59 10.14
N ASP A 131 6.11 6.84 10.59
CA ASP A 131 4.88 7.64 10.71
C ASP A 131 4.32 7.98 9.34
N LEU A 132 5.20 8.25 8.36
CA LEU A 132 4.83 8.48 6.97
C LEU A 132 5.64 7.60 6.03
N ARG A 133 4.95 6.74 5.27
CA ARG A 133 5.55 5.99 4.17
C ARG A 133 5.20 6.65 2.84
N ILE A 134 6.21 7.10 2.14
CA ILE A 134 6.11 7.75 0.83
C ILE A 134 6.38 6.71 -0.25
N ASN A 135 5.52 6.61 -1.25
CA ASN A 135 5.74 5.76 -2.42
C ASN A 135 5.92 6.64 -3.66
N VAL A 136 7.04 6.48 -4.35
CA VAL A 136 7.36 7.20 -5.59
C VAL A 136 7.33 6.21 -6.75
N HIS A 137 6.41 6.41 -7.68
CA HIS A 137 6.36 5.65 -8.92
C HIS A 137 6.88 6.53 -10.05
N ASN A 138 7.91 6.06 -10.71
CA ASN A 138 8.48 6.70 -11.90
C ASN A 138 8.19 5.84 -13.14
N GLN A 139 7.72 6.50 -14.19
CA GLN A 139 7.61 5.96 -15.53
C GLN A 139 8.23 6.97 -16.50
N ASP A 140 9.44 6.65 -16.99
CA ASP A 140 10.27 7.55 -17.79
C ASP A 140 10.51 8.91 -17.11
N ARG A 141 9.84 9.97 -17.57
CA ARG A 141 9.91 11.33 -17.00
C ARG A 141 8.84 11.62 -15.98
N ALA A 142 7.74 10.84 -15.98
CA ALA A 142 6.61 11.06 -15.11
C ALA A 142 6.83 10.45 -13.73
N PHE A 143 6.58 11.24 -12.70
CA PHE A 143 6.64 10.83 -11.30
C PHE A 143 5.28 10.99 -10.64
N THR A 144 4.82 9.94 -9.99
CA THR A 144 3.64 9.98 -9.11
C THR A 144 4.09 9.73 -7.68
N VAL A 145 3.86 10.69 -6.81
CA VAL A 145 4.14 10.59 -5.37
C VAL A 145 2.86 10.27 -4.64
N SER A 146 2.89 9.23 -3.84
CA SER A 146 1.73 8.76 -3.08
C SER A 146 2.07 8.53 -1.61
N LEU A 147 1.08 8.68 -0.75
CA LEU A 147 1.15 8.27 0.64
C LEU A 147 0.63 6.83 0.79
N ASP A 148 1.35 5.98 1.49
CA ASP A 148 0.93 4.62 1.77
C ASP A 148 0.03 4.59 3.01
N SER A 149 -1.27 4.49 2.80
CA SER A 149 -2.24 4.43 3.89
C SER A 149 -2.23 3.11 4.66
N SER A 150 -1.69 2.04 4.06
CA SER A 150 -1.64 0.72 4.67
C SER A 150 -0.49 0.54 5.67
N GLY A 151 0.60 1.27 5.49
CA GLY A 151 1.83 1.16 6.29
C GLY A 151 2.65 -0.09 5.94
N THR A 152 2.34 -1.24 6.54
CA THR A 152 2.87 -2.53 6.10
C THR A 152 1.92 -3.20 5.12
N SER A 153 2.41 -4.17 4.33
CA SER A 153 1.58 -4.85 3.34
C SER A 153 0.38 -5.55 3.97
N LEU A 154 -0.79 -5.42 3.34
CA LEU A 154 -2.06 -5.93 3.86
C LEU A 154 -2.16 -7.47 3.88
N HIS A 155 -1.26 -8.21 3.22
CA HIS A 155 -1.19 -9.67 3.40
C HIS A 155 -0.88 -10.05 4.85
N ARG A 156 -0.20 -9.19 5.61
CA ARG A 156 0.07 -9.41 7.05
C ARG A 156 -1.20 -9.20 7.87
N ARG A 157 -2.07 -10.21 7.91
CA ARG A 157 -3.38 -10.16 8.59
C ARG A 157 -3.28 -10.13 10.12
N GLY A 158 -2.16 -10.60 10.68
CA GLY A 158 -1.94 -10.67 12.13
C GLY A 158 -2.37 -11.98 12.79
N TYR A 159 -2.92 -12.93 12.07
CA TYR A 159 -3.33 -14.22 12.62
C TYR A 159 -2.21 -15.28 12.64
N ARG A 160 -1.11 -15.05 11.92
CA ARG A 160 0.00 -16.03 11.91
C ARG A 160 0.67 -16.13 13.26
N VAL A 161 0.97 -17.38 13.64
CA VAL A 161 1.86 -17.70 14.74
C VAL A 161 3.24 -18.00 14.13
N ASP A 162 4.31 -17.48 14.73
CA ASP A 162 5.68 -17.63 14.23
C ASP A 162 6.06 -19.11 14.06
N GLY A 163 6.79 -19.46 13.01
CA GLY A 163 7.49 -20.74 12.91
C GLY A 163 7.29 -21.57 11.65
N GLU A 164 6.55 -21.11 10.61
CA GLU A 164 6.40 -21.89 9.38
C GLU A 164 7.26 -21.35 8.23
N GLU A 165 7.97 -22.26 7.55
CA GLU A 165 8.72 -21.96 6.35
C GLU A 165 7.77 -21.73 5.16
N ALA A 166 7.93 -20.58 4.47
CA ALA A 166 7.28 -20.24 3.20
C ALA A 166 5.76 -20.47 3.10
N PRO A 167 4.94 -19.91 4.00
CA PRO A 167 3.50 -20.08 3.93
C PRO A 167 2.88 -19.40 2.70
N LEU A 168 1.72 -19.88 2.24
CA LEU A 168 0.97 -19.24 1.16
C LEU A 168 0.64 -17.77 1.53
N ASN A 169 0.82 -16.86 0.57
CA ASN A 169 0.47 -15.45 0.76
C ASN A 169 -1.06 -15.29 0.92
N GLU A 170 -1.50 -14.56 1.93
CA GLU A 170 -2.92 -14.41 2.30
C GLU A 170 -3.74 -13.71 1.21
N VAL A 171 -3.17 -12.73 0.52
CA VAL A 171 -3.81 -12.06 -0.64
C VAL A 171 -4.00 -13.04 -1.79
N LEU A 172 -3.01 -13.90 -2.02
CA LEU A 172 -3.14 -14.95 -3.05
C LEU A 172 -4.22 -15.97 -2.66
N ALA A 173 -4.21 -16.43 -1.41
CA ALA A 173 -5.23 -17.36 -0.90
C ALA A 173 -6.65 -16.79 -1.04
N ALA A 174 -6.86 -15.54 -0.63
CA ALA A 174 -8.14 -14.85 -0.78
C ALA A 174 -8.55 -14.72 -2.26
N GLY A 175 -7.60 -14.39 -3.14
CA GLY A 175 -7.81 -14.33 -4.59
C GLY A 175 -8.22 -15.68 -5.18
N MET A 176 -7.55 -16.77 -4.79
CA MET A 176 -7.91 -18.13 -5.23
C MET A 176 -9.32 -18.52 -4.82
N ILE A 177 -9.73 -18.23 -3.59
CA ILE A 177 -11.07 -18.50 -3.09
C ILE A 177 -12.12 -17.75 -3.91
N ARG A 178 -11.89 -16.47 -4.19
CA ARG A 178 -12.83 -15.67 -5.01
C ARG A 178 -12.89 -16.14 -6.46
N LEU A 179 -11.77 -16.50 -7.05
CA LEU A 179 -11.70 -17.04 -8.40
C LEU A 179 -12.33 -18.45 -8.52
N SER A 180 -12.36 -19.25 -7.45
CA SER A 180 -13.03 -20.55 -7.43
C SER A 180 -14.55 -20.44 -7.54
N GLN A 181 -15.12 -19.25 -7.41
CA GLN A 181 -16.56 -18.99 -7.38
C GLN A 181 -17.30 -19.78 -6.29
N TRP A 182 -16.62 -20.18 -5.23
CA TRP A 182 -17.24 -20.84 -4.10
C TRP A 182 -18.27 -19.89 -3.45
N ASN A 183 -19.55 -20.28 -3.52
CA ASN A 183 -20.69 -19.50 -3.06
C ASN A 183 -21.08 -19.79 -1.60
N ARG A 184 -20.31 -20.61 -0.88
CA ARG A 184 -20.48 -20.96 0.54
C ARG A 184 -21.66 -21.87 0.86
N ASP A 185 -22.30 -22.46 -0.13
CA ASP A 185 -23.42 -23.40 0.03
C ASP A 185 -22.98 -24.87 0.15
N CYS A 186 -21.68 -25.13 -0.02
CA CYS A 186 -21.07 -26.43 0.17
C CYS A 186 -19.82 -26.35 1.05
N PRO A 187 -19.36 -27.45 1.66
CA PRO A 187 -18.13 -27.48 2.45
C PRO A 187 -16.91 -27.07 1.62
N PHE A 188 -16.02 -26.28 2.21
CA PHE A 188 -14.70 -25.98 1.67
C PHE A 188 -13.68 -26.92 2.31
N VAL A 189 -12.96 -27.71 1.50
CA VAL A 189 -12.00 -28.71 1.98
C VAL A 189 -10.63 -28.46 1.35
N ASP A 190 -9.60 -28.40 2.18
CA ASP A 190 -8.21 -28.31 1.76
C ASP A 190 -7.43 -29.54 2.28
N PRO A 191 -7.20 -30.55 1.43
CA PRO A 191 -6.54 -31.79 1.84
C PRO A 191 -5.04 -31.64 2.08
N MET A 192 -4.43 -30.52 1.69
CA MET A 192 -3.00 -30.23 1.88
C MET A 192 -2.81 -28.85 2.55
N CYS A 193 -3.54 -28.61 3.62
CA CYS A 193 -3.75 -27.28 4.21
C CYS A 193 -2.48 -26.56 4.71
N GLY A 194 -1.38 -27.27 4.97
CA GLY A 194 -0.18 -26.67 5.56
C GLY A 194 -0.53 -25.85 6.80
N SER A 195 -0.17 -24.57 6.82
CA SER A 195 -0.52 -23.61 7.88
C SER A 195 -2.01 -23.21 7.94
N GLY A 196 -2.84 -23.76 7.08
CA GLY A 196 -4.26 -23.46 7.03
C GLY A 196 -4.60 -22.10 6.42
N THR A 197 -3.70 -21.45 5.69
CA THR A 197 -3.95 -20.11 5.13
C THR A 197 -5.21 -20.07 4.28
N LEU A 198 -5.41 -21.05 3.36
CA LEU A 198 -6.63 -21.12 2.55
C LEU A 198 -7.88 -21.28 3.42
N LEU A 199 -7.84 -22.14 4.43
CA LEU A 199 -8.98 -22.37 5.32
C LEU A 199 -9.33 -21.13 6.14
N ILE A 200 -8.32 -20.38 6.62
CA ILE A 200 -8.54 -19.15 7.39
C ILE A 200 -9.14 -18.06 6.49
N GLU A 201 -8.58 -17.84 5.29
CA GLU A 201 -9.12 -16.85 4.34
C GLU A 201 -10.52 -17.27 3.84
N ALA A 202 -10.80 -18.57 3.65
CA ALA A 202 -12.14 -19.08 3.37
C ALA A 202 -13.12 -18.81 4.53
N GLY A 203 -12.65 -18.96 5.77
CA GLY A 203 -13.43 -18.59 6.97
C GLY A 203 -13.76 -17.10 7.01
N PHE A 204 -12.78 -16.20 6.72
CA PHE A 204 -13.06 -14.76 6.62
C PHE A 204 -14.09 -14.46 5.53
N TYR A 205 -13.96 -15.08 4.37
CA TYR A 205 -14.89 -14.91 3.26
C TYR A 205 -16.29 -15.43 3.60
N ALA A 206 -16.39 -16.63 4.20
CA ALA A 206 -17.68 -17.25 4.56
C ALA A 206 -18.46 -16.43 5.58
N HIS A 207 -17.77 -15.91 6.59
CA HIS A 207 -18.37 -15.12 7.67
C HIS A 207 -18.41 -13.62 7.38
N GLN A 208 -18.04 -13.19 6.19
CA GLN A 208 -17.96 -11.76 5.81
C GLN A 208 -17.15 -10.91 6.81
N MET A 209 -16.09 -11.50 7.35
CA MET A 209 -15.23 -10.83 8.30
C MET A 209 -14.18 -9.99 7.56
N ALA A 210 -13.95 -8.78 8.07
CA ALA A 210 -12.89 -7.92 7.56
C ALA A 210 -11.51 -8.60 7.77
N PRO A 211 -10.76 -8.91 6.70
CA PRO A 211 -9.54 -9.72 6.80
C PRO A 211 -8.44 -9.04 7.60
N ASN A 212 -8.44 -7.71 7.64
CA ASN A 212 -7.42 -6.93 8.33
C ASN A 212 -7.79 -6.55 9.76
N LYS A 213 -8.89 -7.09 10.32
CA LYS A 213 -9.38 -6.79 11.67
C LYS A 213 -8.37 -7.10 12.78
N TYR A 214 -7.55 -8.12 12.58
CA TYR A 214 -6.62 -8.61 13.62
C TYR A 214 -5.17 -8.12 13.42
N ARG A 215 -4.95 -7.14 12.54
CA ARG A 215 -3.62 -6.57 12.33
C ARG A 215 -3.08 -5.96 13.62
N LYS A 216 -1.93 -6.47 14.08
CA LYS A 216 -1.26 -5.97 15.29
C LYS A 216 -0.55 -4.63 15.06
N GLU A 217 -0.10 -4.40 13.83
CA GLU A 217 0.74 -3.24 13.45
C GLU A 217 -0.09 -1.99 13.14
N GLY A 218 -1.42 -2.13 13.06
CA GLY A 218 -2.31 -1.06 12.62
C GLY A 218 -2.13 -0.69 11.14
N PHE A 219 -2.55 0.52 10.78
CA PHE A 219 -2.45 1.06 9.42
C PHE A 219 -1.62 2.33 9.40
N GLY A 220 -1.03 2.66 8.24
CA GLY A 220 -0.19 3.85 8.06
C GLY A 220 -0.96 5.15 8.36
N PHE A 221 -2.19 5.26 7.85
CA PHE A 221 -3.02 6.46 8.04
C PHE A 221 -3.29 6.81 9.51
N GLN A 222 -3.26 5.84 10.43
CA GLN A 222 -3.48 6.08 11.87
C GLN A 222 -2.39 6.93 12.53
N ARG A 223 -1.25 7.12 11.85
CA ARG A 223 -0.12 7.92 12.32
C ARG A 223 -0.06 9.30 11.69
N TRP A 224 -0.99 9.61 10.77
CA TRP A 224 -1.02 10.89 10.10
C TRP A 224 -1.59 11.98 11.01
N PRO A 225 -1.11 13.23 10.90
CA PRO A 225 -1.55 14.32 11.79
C PRO A 225 -3.05 14.63 11.75
N ASN A 226 -3.72 14.26 10.65
CA ASN A 226 -5.13 14.57 10.42
C ASN A 226 -6.07 13.35 10.57
N TYR A 227 -5.58 12.29 11.21
CA TYR A 227 -6.39 11.09 11.51
C TYR A 227 -7.30 11.31 12.70
#